data_f69145a6688153f6dabc8137d22199b1
#
_entry.id   f69145a6688153f6dabc8137d22199b1
#
_cell.length_a   1.000
_cell.length_b   1.000
_cell.length_c   1.000
_cell.angle_alpha   90.00
_cell.angle_beta   90.00
_cell.angle_gamma   90.00
#
_symmetry.space_group_name_H-M   'P 1'
#
loop_
_entity.id
_entity.type
_entity.pdbx_description
1 polymer ?
#
loop_
_entity_poly.entity_id
_entity_poly.type
_entity_poly.pdbx_seq_one_letter_code
_entity_poly.pdbx_strand_id
1 'polypeptide(L)'
;MVSENAEQYLKVIYRLTEEGGSAKTTEIAAVLEVAPASVTEMLHKLASKGYVRHEPYRGVTLKPRGRKIACTVARKHRLLERFLEDYVGIKGRARHEQACKMEHALTDEAEHNLCRLMNHPTECPHGRKIPKCQRNITCEKCTSSDLPLTDINEGEKVVVSHLISKDHDELCSMLAMGFVPGSEVMVEKKIPMGGPIIVSLKGAKIAIARDRGEMLHVMRAA
;
A
#
# COMPACT_ATOMS: atom_id res chain seq x y z
N MET A 1 -10.89 3.38 21.92
CA MET A 1 -10.35 2.64 20.77
C MET A 1 -11.53 1.94 20.10
N VAL A 2 -11.58 1.87 18.80
CA VAL A 2 -12.60 1.12 18.05
C VAL A 2 -12.14 -0.34 18.01
N SER A 3 -13.04 -1.31 18.16
CA SER A 3 -12.67 -2.73 18.06
C SER A 3 -12.45 -3.13 16.61
N GLU A 4 -11.61 -4.13 16.36
CA GLU A 4 -11.34 -4.69 15.01
C GLU A 4 -12.64 -5.06 14.27
N ASN A 5 -13.58 -5.68 15.00
CA ASN A 5 -14.89 -6.01 14.44
C ASN A 5 -15.65 -4.75 13.96
N ALA A 6 -15.66 -3.67 14.76
CA ALA A 6 -16.29 -2.41 14.34
C ALA A 6 -15.56 -1.76 13.14
N GLU A 7 -14.24 -1.83 13.09
CA GLU A 7 -13.43 -1.37 11.95
C GLU A 7 -13.77 -2.15 10.68
N GLN A 8 -13.95 -3.46 10.79
CA GLN A 8 -14.33 -4.32 9.67
C GLN A 8 -15.69 -3.92 9.07
N TYR A 9 -16.69 -3.65 9.93
CA TYR A 9 -17.98 -3.16 9.47
C TYR A 9 -17.86 -1.79 8.79
N LEU A 10 -17.11 -0.86 9.37
CA LEU A 10 -16.90 0.47 8.80
C LEU A 10 -16.20 0.39 7.43
N LYS A 11 -15.19 -0.49 7.29
CA LYS A 11 -14.50 -0.75 6.02
C LYS A 11 -15.45 -1.30 4.95
N VAL A 12 -16.32 -2.25 5.32
CA VAL A 12 -17.30 -2.82 4.38
C VAL A 12 -18.31 -1.77 3.95
N ILE A 13 -18.85 -0.96 4.87
CA ILE A 13 -19.76 0.15 4.53
C ILE A 13 -19.05 1.15 3.60
N TYR A 14 -17.79 1.50 3.88
CA TYR A 14 -17.00 2.37 3.01
C TYR A 14 -16.90 1.80 1.59
N ARG A 15 -16.55 0.52 1.45
CA ARG A 15 -16.43 -0.16 0.16
C ARG A 15 -17.73 -0.17 -0.63
N LEU A 16 -18.87 -0.37 0.04
CA LEU A 16 -20.19 -0.41 -0.59
C LEU A 16 -20.73 0.98 -0.95
N THR A 17 -20.18 2.04 -0.34
CA THR A 17 -20.63 3.43 -0.55
C THR A 17 -19.56 4.32 -1.20
N GLU A 18 -18.47 3.73 -1.70
CA GLU A 18 -17.33 4.46 -2.27
C GLU A 18 -17.72 5.25 -3.53
N GLU A 19 -18.62 4.68 -4.34
CA GLU A 19 -19.17 5.30 -5.57
C GLU A 19 -20.43 6.12 -5.30
N GLY A 20 -20.81 6.29 -4.05
CA GLY A 20 -22.01 6.99 -3.61
C GLY A 20 -23.11 6.03 -3.11
N GLY A 21 -24.23 6.59 -2.63
CA GLY A 21 -25.36 5.83 -2.13
C GLY A 21 -25.25 5.38 -0.68
N SER A 22 -26.02 4.36 -0.32
CA SER A 22 -26.08 3.75 1.01
C SER A 22 -25.94 2.23 0.92
N ALA A 23 -25.28 1.62 1.91
CA ALA A 23 -25.13 0.17 1.98
C ALA A 23 -26.38 -0.45 2.65
N LYS A 24 -26.90 -1.54 2.09
CA LYS A 24 -28.00 -2.29 2.69
C LYS A 24 -27.47 -3.30 3.71
N THR A 25 -28.27 -3.56 4.77
CA THR A 25 -27.94 -4.56 5.79
C THR A 25 -27.66 -5.93 5.19
N THR A 26 -28.40 -6.32 4.15
CA THR A 26 -28.21 -7.59 3.43
C THR A 26 -26.91 -7.63 2.64
N GLU A 27 -26.48 -6.53 2.05
CA GLU A 27 -25.20 -6.43 1.32
C GLU A 27 -24.01 -6.55 2.29
N ILE A 28 -24.10 -5.87 3.46
CA ILE A 28 -23.09 -5.96 4.51
C ILE A 28 -23.02 -7.39 5.05
N ALA A 29 -24.19 -8.02 5.30
CA ALA A 29 -24.29 -9.39 5.79
C ALA A 29 -23.63 -10.39 4.82
N ALA A 30 -23.90 -10.25 3.52
CA ALA A 30 -23.31 -11.08 2.48
C ALA A 30 -21.78 -10.93 2.39
N VAL A 31 -21.27 -9.69 2.50
CA VAL A 31 -19.83 -9.43 2.45
C VAL A 31 -19.08 -9.94 3.67
N LEU A 32 -19.71 -9.85 4.86
CA LEU A 32 -19.10 -10.29 6.12
C LEU A 32 -19.38 -11.76 6.45
N GLU A 33 -20.21 -12.43 5.65
CA GLU A 33 -20.65 -13.81 5.86
C GLU A 33 -21.29 -14.02 7.26
N VAL A 34 -22.11 -13.04 7.70
CA VAL A 34 -22.81 -13.06 9.00
C VAL A 34 -24.31 -12.93 8.85
N ALA A 35 -25.06 -13.27 9.88
CA ALA A 35 -26.52 -13.12 9.90
C ALA A 35 -26.94 -11.63 9.82
N PRO A 36 -27.99 -11.26 9.07
CA PRO A 36 -28.49 -9.88 8.99
C PRO A 36 -28.85 -9.28 10.36
N ALA A 37 -29.31 -10.10 11.32
CA ALA A 37 -29.58 -9.68 12.68
C ALA A 37 -28.32 -9.16 13.39
N SER A 38 -27.19 -9.85 13.24
CA SER A 38 -25.90 -9.42 13.79
C SER A 38 -25.43 -8.10 13.18
N VAL A 39 -25.68 -7.91 11.88
CA VAL A 39 -25.39 -6.63 11.21
C VAL A 39 -26.22 -5.52 11.83
N THR A 40 -27.53 -5.73 11.98
CA THR A 40 -28.44 -4.74 12.56
C THR A 40 -27.99 -4.32 13.96
N GLU A 41 -27.65 -5.28 14.82
CA GLU A 41 -27.14 -5.01 16.17
C GLU A 41 -25.86 -4.15 16.13
N MET A 42 -24.91 -4.50 15.26
CA MET A 42 -23.67 -3.74 15.12
C MET A 42 -23.92 -2.34 14.58
N LEU A 43 -24.83 -2.19 13.61
CA LEU A 43 -25.20 -0.88 13.08
C LEU A 43 -25.81 0.02 14.14
N HIS A 44 -26.63 -0.51 15.05
CA HIS A 44 -27.13 0.23 16.20
C HIS A 44 -26.00 0.70 17.12
N LYS A 45 -25.02 -0.19 17.42
CA LYS A 45 -23.84 0.18 18.22
C LYS A 45 -22.97 1.23 17.53
N LEU A 46 -22.79 1.15 16.22
CA LEU A 46 -22.03 2.13 15.46
C LEU A 46 -22.76 3.47 15.35
N ALA A 47 -24.08 3.46 15.21
CA ALA A 47 -24.91 4.65 15.15
C ALA A 47 -24.94 5.40 16.50
N SER A 48 -25.09 4.68 17.63
CA SER A 48 -25.05 5.26 18.98
C SER A 48 -23.69 5.93 19.28
N LYS A 49 -22.58 5.39 18.74
CA LYS A 49 -21.25 5.99 18.84
C LYS A 49 -20.96 7.10 17.81
N GLY A 50 -21.93 7.40 16.95
CA GLY A 50 -21.84 8.48 15.96
C GLY A 50 -20.92 8.19 14.76
N TYR A 51 -20.66 6.93 14.43
CA TYR A 51 -19.85 6.53 13.29
C TYR A 51 -20.65 6.39 11.99
N VAL A 52 -21.90 5.96 12.10
CA VAL A 52 -22.78 5.77 10.95
C VAL A 52 -24.11 6.48 11.15
N ARG A 53 -24.83 6.72 10.06
CA ARG A 53 -26.25 7.06 10.03
C ARG A 53 -26.97 5.86 9.44
N HIS A 54 -27.82 5.24 10.23
CA HIS A 54 -28.64 4.10 9.83
C HIS A 54 -30.09 4.56 9.74
N GLU A 55 -30.68 4.47 8.58
CA GLU A 55 -32.08 4.82 8.32
C GLU A 55 -32.83 3.57 7.88
N PRO A 56 -33.92 3.21 8.58
CA PRO A 56 -34.76 2.08 8.17
C PRO A 56 -35.14 2.22 6.67
N TYR A 57 -35.02 1.13 5.94
CA TYR A 57 -35.31 1.02 4.50
C TYR A 57 -34.42 1.84 3.56
N ARG A 58 -33.66 2.81 4.06
CA ARG A 58 -32.75 3.65 3.26
C ARG A 58 -31.30 3.19 3.30
N GLY A 59 -31.00 2.28 4.24
CA GLY A 59 -29.65 1.73 4.41
C GLY A 59 -28.78 2.53 5.38
N VAL A 60 -27.47 2.37 5.25
CA VAL A 60 -26.48 2.95 6.16
C VAL A 60 -25.45 3.76 5.39
N THR A 61 -25.07 4.90 5.94
CA THR A 61 -23.99 5.77 5.45
C THR A 61 -23.00 6.10 6.55
N LEU A 62 -21.75 6.38 6.18
CA LEU A 62 -20.71 6.76 7.13
C LEU A 62 -20.83 8.24 7.50
N LYS A 63 -20.79 8.54 8.80
CA LYS A 63 -20.55 9.90 9.31
C LYS A 63 -19.05 10.26 9.21
N PRO A 64 -18.65 11.54 9.29
CA PRO A 64 -17.25 11.95 9.13
C PRO A 64 -16.26 11.16 10.01
N ARG A 65 -16.60 10.92 11.27
CA ARG A 65 -15.76 10.11 12.19
C ARG A 65 -15.63 8.66 11.75
N GLY A 66 -16.72 8.04 11.32
CA GLY A 66 -16.72 6.67 10.79
C GLY A 66 -15.97 6.58 9.47
N ARG A 67 -16.15 7.56 8.59
CA ARG A 67 -15.45 7.63 7.30
C ARG A 67 -13.93 7.73 7.48
N LYS A 68 -13.46 8.52 8.45
CA LYS A 68 -12.03 8.63 8.75
C LYS A 68 -11.44 7.26 9.12
N ILE A 69 -12.07 6.54 10.04
CA ILE A 69 -11.62 5.20 10.46
C ILE A 69 -11.67 4.23 9.27
N ALA A 70 -12.80 4.18 8.57
CA ALA A 70 -12.99 3.30 7.43
C ALA A 70 -11.95 3.52 6.30
N CYS A 71 -11.66 4.79 5.99
CA CYS A 71 -10.61 5.15 5.01
C CYS A 71 -9.22 4.68 5.47
N THR A 72 -8.90 4.81 6.77
CA THR A 72 -7.60 4.34 7.29
C THR A 72 -7.47 2.84 7.15
N VAL A 73 -8.48 2.07 7.56
CA VAL A 73 -8.46 0.59 7.44
C VAL A 73 -8.45 0.15 5.98
N ALA A 74 -9.29 0.77 5.12
CA ALA A 74 -9.31 0.47 3.70
C ALA A 74 -7.97 0.77 3.00
N ARG A 75 -7.29 1.84 3.43
CA ARG A 75 -5.95 2.16 2.93
C ARG A 75 -4.94 1.10 3.34
N LYS A 76 -4.88 0.74 4.63
CA LYS A 76 -4.00 -0.32 5.15
C LYS A 76 -4.23 -1.64 4.39
N HIS A 77 -5.48 -2.03 4.22
CA HIS A 77 -5.86 -3.23 3.47
C HIS A 77 -5.32 -3.21 2.03
N ARG A 78 -5.58 -2.13 1.28
CA ARG A 78 -5.19 -2.01 -0.13
C ARG A 78 -3.68 -1.93 -0.32
N LEU A 79 -2.96 -1.30 0.62
CA LEU A 79 -1.49 -1.32 0.65
C LEU A 79 -0.94 -2.71 0.92
N LEU A 80 -1.53 -3.43 1.89
CA LEU A 80 -1.15 -4.81 2.19
C LEU A 80 -1.43 -5.75 1.03
N GLU A 81 -2.57 -5.64 0.35
CA GLU A 81 -2.84 -6.43 -0.86
C GLU A 81 -1.78 -6.19 -1.93
N ARG A 82 -1.37 -4.94 -2.13
CA ARG A 82 -0.32 -4.58 -3.09
C ARG A 82 1.03 -5.17 -2.69
N PHE A 83 1.41 -5.03 -1.42
CA PHE A 83 2.65 -5.59 -0.89
C PHE A 83 2.68 -7.13 -1.01
N LEU A 84 1.60 -7.79 -0.62
CA LEU A 84 1.51 -9.26 -0.67
C LEU A 84 1.60 -9.80 -2.09
N GLU A 85 1.06 -9.08 -3.08
CA GLU A 85 1.16 -9.50 -4.48
C GLU A 85 2.52 -9.20 -5.08
N ASP A 86 2.98 -7.94 -4.99
CA ASP A 86 4.17 -7.49 -5.71
C ASP A 86 5.47 -7.99 -5.06
N TYR A 87 5.53 -8.06 -3.71
CA TYR A 87 6.76 -8.36 -2.97
C TYR A 87 6.79 -9.77 -2.37
N VAL A 88 5.64 -10.32 -2.00
CA VAL A 88 5.56 -11.67 -1.37
C VAL A 88 5.09 -12.73 -2.37
N GLY A 89 4.49 -12.33 -3.51
CA GLY A 89 4.01 -13.24 -4.55
C GLY A 89 2.69 -13.94 -4.23
N ILE A 90 1.98 -13.52 -3.18
CA ILE A 90 0.68 -14.09 -2.80
C ILE A 90 -0.42 -13.43 -3.65
N LYS A 91 -1.20 -14.25 -4.38
CA LYS A 91 -2.24 -13.78 -5.31
C LYS A 91 -3.64 -14.25 -4.92
N GLY A 92 -4.66 -13.63 -5.54
CA GLY A 92 -6.04 -14.07 -5.46
C GLY A 92 -6.64 -14.01 -4.05
N ARG A 93 -7.40 -15.04 -3.68
CA ARG A 93 -8.13 -15.11 -2.41
C ARG A 93 -7.20 -15.09 -1.19
N ALA A 94 -6.10 -15.83 -1.24
CA ALA A 94 -5.12 -15.91 -0.15
C ALA A 94 -4.52 -14.53 0.19
N ARG A 95 -4.24 -13.68 -0.82
CA ARG A 95 -3.79 -12.30 -0.64
C ARG A 95 -4.82 -11.49 0.16
N HIS A 96 -6.10 -11.55 -0.24
CA HIS A 96 -7.17 -10.82 0.42
C HIS A 96 -7.35 -11.25 1.89
N GLU A 97 -7.40 -12.54 2.14
CA GLU A 97 -7.54 -13.10 3.49
C GLU A 97 -6.36 -12.72 4.38
N GLN A 98 -5.14 -12.75 3.85
CA GLN A 98 -3.94 -12.34 4.60
C GLN A 98 -3.95 -10.84 4.89
N ALA A 99 -4.30 -9.99 3.93
CA ALA A 99 -4.43 -8.56 4.12
C ALA A 99 -5.47 -8.21 5.20
N CYS A 100 -6.63 -8.89 5.21
CA CYS A 100 -7.65 -8.72 6.24
C CYS A 100 -7.15 -9.02 7.65
N LYS A 101 -6.28 -10.03 7.81
CA LYS A 101 -5.71 -10.39 9.12
C LYS A 101 -4.66 -9.38 9.60
N MET A 102 -3.95 -8.73 8.69
CA MET A 102 -2.84 -7.83 9.01
C MET A 102 -3.27 -6.36 9.19
N GLU A 103 -4.33 -5.91 8.54
CA GLU A 103 -4.71 -4.50 8.46
C GLU A 103 -4.96 -3.82 9.80
N HIS A 104 -5.49 -4.55 10.78
CA HIS A 104 -5.82 -4.04 12.10
C HIS A 104 -4.57 -3.92 13.00
N ALA A 105 -3.60 -4.80 12.80
CA ALA A 105 -2.33 -4.80 13.53
C ALA A 105 -1.29 -3.83 12.96
N LEU A 106 -1.47 -3.38 11.69
CA LEU A 106 -0.52 -2.50 11.04
C LEU A 106 -0.52 -1.12 11.69
N THR A 107 0.62 -0.71 12.28
CA THR A 107 0.76 0.63 12.86
C THR A 107 0.76 1.69 11.76
N ASP A 108 0.51 2.94 12.12
CA ASP A 108 0.54 4.04 11.17
C ASP A 108 1.94 4.30 10.61
N GLU A 109 2.98 4.05 11.41
CA GLU A 109 4.37 4.13 10.98
C GLU A 109 4.70 3.05 9.96
N ALA A 110 4.31 1.81 10.24
CA ALA A 110 4.49 0.69 9.32
C ALA A 110 3.71 0.89 8.01
N GLU A 111 2.48 1.43 8.06
CA GLU A 111 1.70 1.81 6.88
C GLU A 111 2.44 2.84 6.01
N HIS A 112 3.03 3.85 6.66
CA HIS A 112 3.78 4.89 5.95
C HIS A 112 5.02 4.33 5.25
N ASN A 113 5.81 3.53 5.97
CA ASN A 113 7.01 2.92 5.42
C ASN A 113 6.68 1.92 4.30
N LEU A 114 5.60 1.16 4.46
CA LEU A 114 5.09 0.26 3.43
C LEU A 114 4.67 1.02 2.15
N CYS A 115 3.97 2.15 2.32
CA CYS A 115 3.58 3.01 1.21
C CYS A 115 4.79 3.59 0.47
N ARG A 116 5.84 4.02 1.22
CA ARG A 116 7.11 4.49 0.64
C ARG A 116 7.84 3.38 -0.10
N LEU A 117 7.96 2.21 0.52
CA LEU A 117 8.61 1.04 -0.07
C LEU A 117 8.05 0.71 -1.46
N MET A 118 6.75 0.88 -1.64
CA MET A 118 6.04 0.62 -2.90
C MET A 118 5.89 1.87 -3.80
N ASN A 119 6.66 2.93 -3.55
CA ASN A 119 6.58 4.20 -4.30
C ASN A 119 5.15 4.77 -4.39
N HIS A 120 4.47 4.87 -3.25
CA HIS A 120 3.15 5.53 -3.14
C HIS A 120 2.10 5.00 -4.13
N PRO A 121 1.78 3.72 -4.13
CA PRO A 121 0.84 3.15 -5.08
C PRO A 121 -0.53 3.83 -4.97
N THR A 122 -1.14 4.12 -6.11
CA THR A 122 -2.44 4.78 -6.20
C THR A 122 -3.60 3.79 -6.25
N GLU A 123 -3.32 2.53 -6.64
CA GLU A 123 -4.33 1.49 -6.84
C GLU A 123 -3.87 0.15 -6.25
N CYS A 124 -4.81 -0.60 -5.70
CA CYS A 124 -4.59 -1.97 -5.28
C CYS A 124 -4.65 -2.93 -6.48
N PRO A 125 -4.26 -4.22 -6.33
CA PRO A 125 -4.31 -5.19 -7.42
C PRO A 125 -5.69 -5.43 -8.07
N HIS A 126 -6.76 -5.01 -7.40
CA HIS A 126 -8.13 -5.05 -7.96
C HIS A 126 -8.52 -3.78 -8.74
N GLY A 127 -7.58 -2.85 -9.00
CA GLY A 127 -7.85 -1.57 -9.66
C GLY A 127 -8.60 -0.54 -8.80
N ARG A 128 -8.76 -0.78 -7.50
CA ARG A 128 -9.41 0.19 -6.60
C ARG A 128 -8.39 1.21 -6.09
N LYS A 129 -8.78 2.49 -6.10
CA LYS A 129 -7.94 3.58 -5.61
C LYS A 129 -7.58 3.40 -4.14
N ILE A 130 -6.30 3.50 -3.81
CA ILE A 130 -5.85 3.53 -2.42
C ILE A 130 -6.20 4.90 -1.82
N PRO A 131 -6.96 4.97 -0.71
CA PRO A 131 -7.30 6.24 -0.10
C PRO A 131 -6.06 7.08 0.22
N LYS A 132 -6.16 8.41 0.07
CA LYS A 132 -5.04 9.30 0.40
C LYS A 132 -4.63 9.18 1.86
N CYS A 133 -3.34 9.36 2.14
CA CYS A 133 -2.82 9.43 3.49
C CYS A 133 -3.54 10.55 4.25
N GLN A 134 -4.06 10.25 5.45
CA GLN A 134 -4.81 11.22 6.26
C GLN A 134 -3.92 11.96 7.28
N ARG A 135 -2.62 11.76 7.22
CA ARG A 135 -1.68 12.48 8.07
C ARG A 135 -1.52 13.91 7.55
N ASN A 136 -1.52 14.87 8.47
CA ASN A 136 -1.13 16.27 8.21
C ASN A 136 0.39 16.41 7.91
N ILE A 137 1.09 15.32 7.71
CA ILE A 137 2.44 15.33 7.18
C ILE A 137 2.26 15.47 5.68
N THR A 138 2.50 16.66 5.19
CA THR A 138 2.61 16.93 3.76
C THR A 138 3.50 15.81 3.17
N CYS A 139 2.94 15.08 2.25
CA CYS A 139 3.70 14.09 1.46
C CYS A 139 4.80 14.76 0.62
N GLU A 140 5.18 15.99 0.91
CA GLU A 140 6.36 16.66 0.36
C GLU A 140 7.65 15.89 0.66
N LYS A 141 7.72 15.16 1.78
CA LYS A 141 8.77 14.16 1.99
C LYS A 141 8.51 12.84 1.25
N CYS A 142 7.31 12.63 0.76
CA CYS A 142 6.94 11.53 -0.11
C CYS A 142 7.07 11.88 -1.60
N THR A 143 7.15 13.11 -1.96
CA THR A 143 7.63 13.65 -3.24
C THR A 143 9.13 13.85 -3.15
N SER A 144 9.84 12.92 -2.48
CA SER A 144 11.28 12.93 -2.54
C SER A 144 11.70 12.76 -3.99
N SER A 145 12.70 13.45 -4.36
CA SER A 145 13.57 13.39 -5.51
C SER A 145 14.18 11.98 -5.75
N ASP A 146 13.38 10.93 -5.61
CA ASP A 146 13.83 9.58 -5.94
C ASP A 146 13.93 9.50 -7.46
N LEU A 147 15.12 9.24 -7.93
CA LEU A 147 15.44 9.09 -9.34
C LEU A 147 15.66 7.61 -9.65
N PRO A 148 15.31 7.16 -10.85
CA PRO A 148 15.76 5.85 -11.30
C PRO A 148 17.30 5.85 -11.37
N LEU A 149 17.91 4.70 -11.07
CA LEU A 149 19.37 4.56 -11.10
C LEU A 149 19.96 4.97 -12.46
N THR A 150 19.19 4.84 -13.52
CA THR A 150 19.56 5.28 -14.88
C THR A 150 19.86 6.77 -14.99
N ASP A 151 19.29 7.60 -14.11
CA ASP A 151 19.45 9.06 -14.12
C ASP A 151 20.58 9.57 -13.23
N ILE A 152 21.21 8.67 -12.44
CA ILE A 152 22.32 9.01 -11.54
C ILE A 152 23.62 9.06 -12.33
N ASN A 153 24.46 10.06 -12.09
CA ASN A 153 25.73 10.21 -12.79
C ASN A 153 26.79 9.22 -12.31
N GLU A 154 27.80 8.97 -13.18
CA GLU A 154 28.97 8.19 -12.82
C GLU A 154 29.73 8.86 -11.65
N GLY A 155 30.19 8.07 -10.69
CA GLY A 155 30.85 8.53 -9.48
C GLY A 155 29.92 8.95 -8.33
N GLU A 156 28.62 9.04 -8.55
CA GLU A 156 27.68 9.42 -7.49
C GLU A 156 27.37 8.22 -6.58
N LYS A 157 27.34 8.51 -5.25
CA LYS A 157 26.82 7.60 -4.22
C LYS A 157 25.36 7.92 -3.95
N VAL A 158 24.56 6.88 -3.92
CA VAL A 158 23.10 6.97 -3.70
C VAL A 158 22.65 5.87 -2.75
N VAL A 159 21.49 6.05 -2.18
CA VAL A 159 20.83 5.07 -1.29
C VAL A 159 19.59 4.53 -1.99
N VAL A 160 19.45 3.22 -2.03
CA VAL A 160 18.25 2.56 -2.56
C VAL A 160 17.04 3.01 -1.73
N SER A 161 16.05 3.57 -2.39
CA SER A 161 14.78 3.97 -1.79
C SER A 161 13.75 2.85 -1.90
N HIS A 162 13.52 2.38 -3.12
CA HIS A 162 12.56 1.31 -3.40
C HIS A 162 12.80 0.72 -4.79
N LEU A 163 12.14 -0.40 -5.08
CA LEU A 163 12.13 -1.03 -6.40
C LEU A 163 10.70 -1.05 -6.95
N ILE A 164 10.55 -0.82 -8.25
CA ILE A 164 9.27 -0.89 -8.95
C ILE A 164 9.36 -2.00 -10.00
N SER A 165 8.68 -3.11 -9.78
CA SER A 165 8.46 -4.14 -10.80
C SER A 165 7.03 -4.67 -10.71
N LYS A 166 6.50 -5.10 -11.85
CA LYS A 166 5.26 -5.88 -11.94
C LYS A 166 5.54 -7.38 -11.93
N ASP A 167 6.79 -7.75 -12.08
CA ASP A 167 7.26 -9.13 -12.06
C ASP A 167 7.87 -9.44 -10.70
N HIS A 168 7.25 -10.37 -9.98
CA HIS A 168 7.68 -10.79 -8.65
C HIS A 168 9.06 -11.45 -8.68
N ASP A 169 9.35 -12.29 -9.68
CA ASP A 169 10.61 -13.03 -9.75
C ASP A 169 11.78 -12.07 -10.02
N GLU A 170 11.53 -11.07 -10.85
CA GLU A 170 12.50 -10.01 -11.11
C GLU A 170 12.78 -9.16 -9.87
N LEU A 171 11.74 -8.81 -9.12
CA LEU A 171 11.88 -8.10 -7.84
C LEU A 171 12.68 -8.94 -6.84
N CYS A 172 12.35 -10.22 -6.66
CA CYS A 172 13.08 -11.14 -5.79
C CYS A 172 14.55 -11.28 -6.19
N SER A 173 14.84 -11.33 -7.49
CA SER A 173 16.20 -11.37 -8.01
C SER A 173 17.00 -10.13 -7.61
N MET A 174 16.44 -8.94 -7.74
CA MET A 174 17.09 -7.68 -7.34
C MET A 174 17.32 -7.61 -5.82
N LEU A 175 16.33 -8.00 -5.03
CA LEU A 175 16.46 -8.06 -3.57
C LEU A 175 17.53 -9.07 -3.13
N ALA A 176 17.60 -10.24 -3.77
CA ALA A 176 18.60 -11.27 -3.50
C ALA A 176 20.03 -10.79 -3.83
N MET A 177 20.21 -9.95 -4.84
CA MET A 177 21.49 -9.31 -5.15
C MET A 177 21.88 -8.23 -4.12
N GLY A 178 21.00 -7.90 -3.17
CA GLY A 178 21.26 -6.94 -2.11
C GLY A 178 20.78 -5.51 -2.38
N PHE A 179 20.03 -5.28 -3.46
CA PHE A 179 19.37 -3.98 -3.72
C PHE A 179 18.14 -3.83 -2.83
N VAL A 180 18.35 -3.69 -1.54
CA VAL A 180 17.28 -3.51 -0.55
C VAL A 180 17.21 -2.04 -0.14
N PRO A 181 16.01 -1.52 0.22
CA PRO A 181 15.89 -0.15 0.74
C PRO A 181 16.89 0.15 1.85
N GLY A 182 17.57 1.28 1.74
CA GLY A 182 18.65 1.67 2.64
C GLY A 182 20.08 1.21 2.24
N SER A 183 20.21 0.37 1.21
CA SER A 183 21.54 -0.02 0.71
C SER A 183 22.23 1.13 -0.01
N GLU A 184 23.50 1.37 0.29
CA GLU A 184 24.33 2.32 -0.44
C GLU A 184 24.83 1.69 -1.74
N VAL A 185 24.69 2.43 -2.82
CA VAL A 185 25.12 2.06 -4.18
C VAL A 185 25.95 3.19 -4.75
N MET A 186 27.08 2.86 -5.36
CA MET A 186 27.85 3.82 -6.14
C MET A 186 27.79 3.47 -7.61
N VAL A 187 27.41 4.42 -8.46
CA VAL A 187 27.43 4.26 -9.91
C VAL A 187 28.87 4.44 -10.38
N GLU A 188 29.53 3.36 -10.80
CA GLU A 188 30.91 3.43 -11.28
C GLU A 188 31.00 3.84 -12.74
N LYS A 189 30.19 3.23 -13.59
CA LYS A 189 30.23 3.46 -15.04
C LYS A 189 28.90 3.12 -15.71
N LYS A 190 28.53 3.90 -16.72
CA LYS A 190 27.41 3.61 -17.61
C LYS A 190 27.96 3.21 -18.99
N ILE A 191 27.72 1.97 -19.40
CA ILE A 191 28.18 1.52 -20.72
C ILE A 191 27.33 2.19 -21.82
N PRO A 192 27.96 2.80 -22.82
CA PRO A 192 27.24 3.48 -23.92
C PRO A 192 26.32 2.54 -24.71
N MET A 193 25.53 3.13 -25.62
CA MET A 193 24.65 2.41 -26.55
C MET A 193 23.63 1.46 -25.86
N GLY A 194 23.07 1.90 -24.74
CA GLY A 194 22.09 1.07 -24.00
C GLY A 194 22.71 -0.06 -23.17
N GLY A 195 24.03 -0.11 -23.05
CA GLY A 195 24.72 -1.11 -22.25
C GLY A 195 24.42 -1.00 -20.73
N PRO A 196 24.86 -1.98 -19.95
CA PRO A 196 24.57 -2.05 -18.52
C PRO A 196 25.18 -0.89 -17.71
N ILE A 197 24.66 -0.68 -16.53
CA ILE A 197 25.20 0.22 -15.50
C ILE A 197 26.06 -0.61 -14.56
N ILE A 198 27.32 -0.25 -14.39
CA ILE A 198 28.21 -0.89 -13.42
C ILE A 198 28.09 -0.14 -12.10
N VAL A 199 27.70 -0.84 -11.07
CA VAL A 199 27.57 -0.28 -9.72
C VAL A 199 28.42 -1.04 -8.73
N SER A 200 28.83 -0.35 -7.67
CA SER A 200 29.43 -0.96 -6.48
C SER A 200 28.38 -1.02 -5.36
N LEU A 201 28.13 -2.22 -4.86
CA LEU A 201 27.22 -2.50 -3.76
C LEU A 201 27.95 -3.37 -2.73
N LYS A 202 28.13 -2.86 -1.50
CA LYS A 202 28.83 -3.58 -0.41
C LYS A 202 30.22 -4.13 -0.82
N GLY A 203 30.94 -3.39 -1.70
CA GLY A 203 32.25 -3.77 -2.20
C GLY A 203 32.26 -4.72 -3.39
N ALA A 204 31.12 -5.24 -3.80
CA ALA A 204 30.97 -6.03 -5.03
C ALA A 204 30.62 -5.16 -6.22
N LYS A 205 31.21 -5.42 -7.41
CA LYS A 205 30.84 -4.77 -8.66
C LYS A 205 29.78 -5.60 -9.36
N ILE A 206 28.67 -4.97 -9.68
CA ILE A 206 27.51 -5.60 -10.31
C ILE A 206 27.17 -4.83 -11.59
N ALA A 207 26.98 -5.57 -12.67
CA ALA A 207 26.48 -5.02 -13.94
C ALA A 207 24.94 -5.15 -13.94
N ILE A 208 24.24 -4.05 -14.01
CA ILE A 208 22.76 -3.99 -14.01
C ILE A 208 22.31 -3.60 -15.42
N ALA A 209 21.44 -4.39 -16.01
CA ALA A 209 20.79 -4.05 -17.27
C ALA A 209 19.96 -2.75 -17.10
N ARG A 210 19.79 -1.98 -18.17
CA ARG A 210 19.14 -0.65 -18.05
C ARG A 210 17.70 -0.71 -17.61
N ASP A 211 16.92 -1.67 -18.08
CA ASP A 211 15.56 -1.95 -17.66
C ASP A 211 15.46 -2.18 -16.14
N ARG A 212 16.39 -2.96 -15.59
CA ARG A 212 16.51 -3.15 -14.14
C ARG A 212 16.99 -1.90 -13.40
N GLY A 213 17.82 -1.10 -14.04
CA GLY A 213 18.24 0.21 -13.53
C GLY A 213 17.09 1.23 -13.44
N GLU A 214 16.13 1.15 -14.35
CA GLU A 214 14.90 1.95 -14.32
C GLU A 214 13.97 1.56 -13.16
N MET A 215 13.98 0.28 -12.80
CA MET A 215 13.17 -0.23 -11.67
C MET A 215 13.74 0.16 -10.30
N LEU A 216 15.04 0.42 -10.23
CA LEU A 216 15.75 0.72 -8.99
C LEU A 216 15.75 2.23 -8.74
N HIS A 217 14.89 2.66 -7.83
CA HIS A 217 14.79 4.05 -7.42
C HIS A 217 15.73 4.35 -6.24
N VAL A 218 16.44 5.46 -6.34
CA VAL A 218 17.49 5.85 -5.40
C VAL A 218 17.38 7.31 -5.00
N MET A 219 17.87 7.64 -3.80
CA MET A 219 18.03 9.00 -3.30
C MET A 219 19.52 9.35 -3.25
N ARG A 220 19.88 10.60 -3.54
CA ARG A 220 21.25 11.08 -3.31
C ARG A 220 21.57 11.00 -1.83
N ALA A 221 22.74 10.49 -1.49
CA ALA A 221 23.23 10.55 -0.13
C ALA A 221 23.38 12.02 0.29
N ALA A 222 22.84 12.38 1.47
CA ALA A 222 22.93 13.74 2.03
C ALA A 222 24.35 14.08 2.43
#